data_74fe7e6fe5db018ee1cae976b99a07d2
#
_entry.id   74fe7e6fe5db018ee1cae976b99a07d2
#
_cell.length_a   1.000
_cell.length_b   1.000
_cell.length_c   1.000
_cell.angle_alpha   90.00
_cell.angle_beta   90.00
_cell.angle_gamma   90.00
#
_symmetry.space_group_name_H-M   'P 1'
#
loop_
_entity.id
_entity.type
_entity.pdbx_description
1 polymer ?
#
loop_
_entity_poly.entity_id
_entity_poly.type
_entity_poly.pdbx_seq_one_letter_code
_entity_poly.pdbx_strand_id
1 'polypeptide(L)'
;MSDVAIRELNWYLRDHLFRQSNAGKTAFQRESLPGDMATLYLRYKNADLSQLSQTMVPVIEDLVSKKVLEQDGKVLRMRGRLARLQCAKCFYINYLAEAEPRVCLRCQHADLHDFPKKKA
;
A
#
# COMPACT_ATOMS: atom_id res chain seq x y z
N MET A 1 3.01 15.34 11.57
CA MET A 1 3.22 13.93 11.23
C MET A 1 4.58 13.78 10.57
N SER A 2 5.31 12.74 10.91
CA SER A 2 6.61 12.52 10.29
C SER A 2 6.45 11.86 8.92
N ASP A 3 7.32 12.24 7.98
CA ASP A 3 7.35 11.62 6.64
C ASP A 3 7.66 10.12 6.73
N VAL A 4 8.41 9.71 7.75
CA VAL A 4 8.74 8.30 7.99
C VAL A 4 7.48 7.51 8.30
N ALA A 5 6.61 8.05 9.16
CA ALA A 5 5.34 7.38 9.52
C ALA A 5 4.42 7.25 8.30
N ILE A 6 4.36 8.27 7.44
CA ILE A 6 3.55 8.26 6.23
C ILE A 6 4.09 7.23 5.24
N ARG A 7 5.40 7.17 5.01
CA ARG A 7 6.02 6.19 4.10
C ARG A 7 5.84 4.76 4.60
N GLU A 8 5.99 4.56 5.89
CA GLU A 8 5.79 3.25 6.52
C GLU A 8 4.35 2.77 6.35
N LEU A 9 3.39 3.64 6.65
CA LEU A 9 1.97 3.31 6.48
C LEU A 9 1.60 3.07 5.02
N ASN A 10 2.18 3.84 4.11
CA ASN A 10 2.00 3.62 2.67
C ASN A 10 2.40 2.20 2.27
N TRP A 11 3.54 1.71 2.76
CA TRP A 11 3.99 0.35 2.48
C TRP A 11 3.02 -0.69 3.04
N TYR A 12 2.64 -0.55 4.32
CA TYR A 12 1.73 -1.50 4.96
C TYR A 12 0.34 -1.50 4.33
N LEU A 13 -0.15 -0.32 3.94
CA LEU A 13 -1.46 -0.24 3.28
C LEU A 13 -1.39 -0.90 1.90
N ARG A 14 -0.34 -0.69 1.13
CA ARG A 14 -0.16 -1.36 -0.16
C ARG A 14 -0.06 -2.87 0.01
N ASP A 15 0.64 -3.35 1.03
CA ASP A 15 0.71 -4.78 1.36
C ASP A 15 -0.68 -5.34 1.66
N HIS A 16 -1.46 -4.62 2.44
CA HIS A 16 -2.84 -5.00 2.77
C HIS A 16 -3.71 -5.08 1.51
N LEU A 17 -3.67 -4.06 0.67
CA LEU A 17 -4.41 -4.03 -0.58
C LEU A 17 -4.00 -5.18 -1.51
N PHE A 18 -2.70 -5.45 -1.60
CA PHE A 18 -2.18 -6.55 -2.41
C PHE A 18 -2.72 -7.91 -1.94
N ARG A 19 -2.63 -8.18 -0.64
CA ARG A 19 -3.08 -9.45 -0.07
C ARG A 19 -4.59 -9.63 -0.19
N GLN A 20 -5.36 -8.58 0.07
CA GLN A 20 -6.81 -8.63 -0.01
C GLN A 20 -7.30 -8.78 -1.45
N SER A 21 -6.69 -8.09 -2.40
CA SER A 21 -7.08 -8.19 -3.80
C SER A 21 -6.76 -9.58 -4.36
N ASN A 22 -5.67 -10.20 -3.94
CA ASN A 22 -5.34 -11.58 -4.32
C ASN A 22 -6.34 -12.57 -3.73
N ALA A 23 -6.99 -12.23 -2.61
CA ALA A 23 -8.04 -13.02 -2.00
C ALA A 23 -9.43 -12.70 -2.56
N GLY A 24 -9.52 -11.82 -3.56
CA GLY A 24 -10.75 -11.47 -4.24
C GLY A 24 -11.44 -10.21 -3.71
N LYS A 25 -10.88 -9.54 -2.72
CA LYS A 25 -11.46 -8.31 -2.15
C LYS A 25 -10.80 -7.09 -2.79
N THR A 26 -11.58 -6.32 -3.55
CA THR A 26 -11.09 -5.15 -4.29
C THR A 26 -11.74 -3.84 -3.87
N ALA A 27 -12.69 -3.87 -2.94
CA ALA A 27 -13.36 -2.70 -2.40
C ALA A 27 -13.19 -2.67 -0.88
N PHE A 28 -12.95 -1.49 -0.33
CA PHE A 28 -12.63 -1.31 1.09
C PHE A 28 -13.40 -0.13 1.65
N GLN A 29 -13.95 -0.31 2.86
CA GLN A 29 -14.53 0.81 3.60
C GLN A 29 -13.40 1.65 4.18
N ARG A 30 -13.34 2.92 3.80
CA ARG A 30 -12.28 3.82 4.27
C ARG A 30 -12.19 3.87 5.79
N GLU A 31 -13.35 3.92 6.46
CA GLU A 31 -13.43 4.01 7.91
C GLU A 31 -12.93 2.77 8.63
N SER A 32 -12.95 1.61 7.95
CA SER A 32 -12.52 0.33 8.54
C SER A 32 -11.01 0.11 8.45
N LEU A 33 -10.32 0.83 7.57
CA LEU A 33 -8.90 0.59 7.31
C LEU A 33 -8.01 0.76 8.55
N PRO A 34 -8.16 1.79 9.40
CA PRO A 34 -7.32 1.89 10.59
C PRO A 34 -7.46 0.69 11.51
N GLY A 35 -8.67 0.22 11.75
CA GLY A 35 -8.93 -0.97 12.56
C GLY A 35 -8.35 -2.23 11.93
N ASP A 36 -8.48 -2.38 10.61
CA ASP A 36 -7.93 -3.51 9.88
C ASP A 36 -6.40 -3.55 9.99
N MET A 37 -5.75 -2.40 9.86
CA MET A 37 -4.30 -2.31 10.00
C MET A 37 -3.85 -2.67 11.41
N ALA A 38 -4.56 -2.18 12.42
CA ALA A 38 -4.25 -2.48 13.82
C ALA A 38 -4.46 -3.96 14.15
N THR A 39 -5.43 -4.61 13.50
CA THR A 39 -5.73 -6.03 13.71
C THR A 39 -4.74 -6.95 13.00
N LEU A 40 -4.34 -6.59 11.78
CA LEU A 40 -3.57 -7.49 10.90
C LEU A 40 -2.07 -7.31 10.99
N TYR A 41 -1.59 -6.16 11.45
CA TYR A 41 -0.16 -5.85 11.46
C TYR A 41 0.35 -5.56 12.87
N LEU A 42 1.36 -6.29 13.29
CA LEU A 42 1.99 -6.09 14.60
C LEU A 42 2.47 -4.65 14.79
N ARG A 43 2.93 -4.02 13.72
CA ARG A 43 3.41 -2.64 13.76
C ARG A 43 2.36 -1.67 14.30
N TYR A 44 1.07 -1.97 14.03
CA TYR A 44 -0.04 -1.08 14.41
C TYR A 44 -0.94 -1.65 15.51
N LYS A 45 -0.54 -2.76 16.11
CA LYS A 45 -1.35 -3.46 17.12
C LYS A 45 -1.79 -2.57 18.28
N ASN A 46 -0.91 -1.69 18.74
CA ASN A 46 -1.18 -0.79 19.87
C ASN A 46 -1.32 0.67 19.43
N ALA A 47 -1.56 0.92 18.14
CA ALA A 47 -1.70 2.26 17.63
C ALA A 47 -3.00 2.91 18.11
N ASP A 48 -2.94 4.21 18.37
CA ASP A 48 -4.13 5.02 18.57
C ASP A 48 -4.86 5.12 17.22
N LEU A 49 -6.10 4.60 17.15
CA LEU A 49 -6.84 4.54 15.89
C LEU A 49 -7.15 5.94 15.34
N SER A 50 -7.35 6.93 16.20
CA SER A 50 -7.60 8.30 15.77
C SER A 50 -6.36 8.88 15.08
N GLN A 51 -5.17 8.69 15.66
CA GLN A 51 -3.91 9.12 15.04
C GLN A 51 -3.60 8.35 13.77
N LEU A 52 -3.85 7.05 13.77
CA LEU A 52 -3.64 6.21 12.59
C LEU A 52 -4.55 6.66 11.45
N SER A 53 -5.80 6.97 11.75
CA SER A 53 -6.74 7.51 10.77
C SER A 53 -6.25 8.82 10.16
N GLN A 54 -5.72 9.73 10.99
CA GLN A 54 -5.17 11.00 10.52
C GLN A 54 -3.94 10.80 9.62
N THR A 55 -3.04 9.90 10.00
CA THR A 55 -1.85 9.58 9.21
C THR A 55 -2.24 8.92 7.88
N MET A 56 -3.34 8.19 7.88
CA MET A 56 -3.83 7.49 6.69
C MET A 56 -4.39 8.43 5.63
N VAL A 57 -4.90 9.61 6.02
CA VAL A 57 -5.49 10.57 5.08
C VAL A 57 -4.52 10.92 3.92
N PRO A 58 -3.30 11.40 4.18
CA PRO A 58 -2.39 11.72 3.07
C PRO A 58 -1.97 10.49 2.28
N VAL A 59 -1.89 9.32 2.92
CA VAL A 59 -1.56 8.06 2.23
C VAL A 59 -2.66 7.70 1.24
N ILE A 60 -3.92 7.75 1.67
CA ILE A 60 -5.06 7.44 0.79
C ILE A 60 -5.15 8.46 -0.35
N GLU A 61 -5.01 9.75 -0.05
CA GLU A 61 -5.04 10.80 -1.06
C GLU A 61 -3.95 10.60 -2.12
N ASP A 62 -2.76 10.20 -1.70
CA ASP A 62 -1.66 9.89 -2.61
C ASP A 62 -2.00 8.70 -3.51
N LEU A 63 -2.54 7.62 -2.93
CA LEU A 63 -2.93 6.44 -3.70
C LEU A 63 -4.04 6.74 -4.70
N VAL A 64 -5.00 7.60 -4.35
CA VAL A 64 -6.05 8.04 -5.28
C VAL A 64 -5.44 8.89 -6.39
N SER A 65 -4.56 9.81 -6.04
CA SER A 65 -3.84 10.67 -6.98
C SER A 65 -3.02 9.87 -7.99
N LYS A 66 -2.37 8.79 -7.52
CA LYS A 66 -1.55 7.90 -8.37
C LYS A 66 -2.36 6.86 -9.12
N LYS A 67 -3.68 6.89 -9.00
CA LYS A 67 -4.60 5.96 -9.67
C LYS A 67 -4.43 4.50 -9.23
N VAL A 68 -3.94 4.29 -8.03
CA VAL A 68 -3.93 2.97 -7.38
C VAL A 68 -5.32 2.64 -6.86
N LEU A 69 -5.99 3.63 -6.26
CA LEU A 69 -7.34 3.52 -5.74
C LEU A 69 -8.25 4.54 -6.41
N GLU A 70 -9.53 4.20 -6.46
CA GLU A 70 -10.61 5.10 -6.81
C GLU A 70 -11.49 5.29 -5.60
N GLN A 71 -11.79 6.54 -5.24
CA GLN A 71 -12.68 6.83 -4.12
C GLN A 71 -14.09 7.09 -4.60
N ASP A 72 -15.03 6.33 -4.06
CA ASP A 72 -16.45 6.46 -4.34
C ASP A 72 -17.17 6.61 -2.98
N GLY A 73 -17.38 7.86 -2.55
CA GLY A 73 -17.90 8.14 -1.23
C GLY A 73 -17.00 7.61 -0.13
N LYS A 74 -17.50 6.69 0.68
CA LYS A 74 -16.73 6.04 1.76
C LYS A 74 -16.05 4.76 1.33
N VAL A 75 -16.18 4.37 0.06
CA VAL A 75 -15.62 3.14 -0.47
C VAL A 75 -14.39 3.47 -1.31
N LEU A 76 -13.32 2.71 -1.09
CA LEU A 76 -12.11 2.76 -1.90
C LEU A 76 -12.06 1.48 -2.72
N ARG A 77 -11.87 1.63 -4.04
CA ARG A 77 -11.80 0.48 -4.96
C ARG A 77 -10.43 0.42 -5.59
N MET A 78 -9.92 -0.80 -5.75
CA MET A 78 -8.70 -1.03 -6.52
C MET A 78 -8.97 -0.72 -7.99
N ARG A 79 -8.11 0.06 -8.62
CA ARG A 79 -8.20 0.36 -10.06
C ARG A 79 -7.53 -0.68 -10.95
N GLY A 80 -6.84 -1.61 -10.35
CA GLY A 80 -6.14 -2.69 -11.02
C GLY A 80 -5.37 -3.48 -9.99
N ARG A 81 -4.53 -4.38 -10.44
CA ARG A 81 -3.71 -5.19 -9.54
C ARG A 81 -2.43 -4.46 -9.18
N LEU A 82 -1.95 -4.70 -7.96
CA LEU A 82 -0.61 -4.32 -7.56
C LEU A 82 0.35 -5.46 -7.89
N ALA A 83 1.51 -5.12 -8.42
CA ALA A 83 2.60 -6.07 -8.60
C ALA A 83 3.52 -5.98 -7.39
N ARG A 84 3.93 -7.12 -6.83
CA ARG A 84 4.92 -7.17 -5.76
C ARG A 84 6.30 -7.39 -6.37
N LEU A 85 7.17 -6.40 -6.23
CA LEU A 85 8.46 -6.35 -6.88
C LEU A 85 9.56 -6.06 -5.86
N GLN A 86 10.72 -6.70 -6.03
CA GLN A 86 11.87 -6.42 -5.20
C GLN A 86 12.90 -5.60 -5.97
N CYS A 87 13.45 -4.57 -5.35
CA CYS A 87 14.52 -3.77 -5.92
C CYS A 87 15.82 -4.57 -5.94
N ALA A 88 16.49 -4.60 -7.09
CA ALA A 88 17.78 -5.29 -7.22
C ALA A 88 18.89 -4.60 -6.44
N LYS A 89 18.74 -3.30 -6.16
CA LYS A 89 19.77 -2.50 -5.49
C LYS A 89 19.64 -2.53 -3.97
N CYS A 90 18.44 -2.20 -3.44
CA CYS A 90 18.24 -2.05 -1.99
C CYS A 90 17.40 -3.17 -1.37
N PHE A 91 16.92 -4.11 -2.19
CA PHE A 91 16.09 -5.26 -1.76
C PHE A 91 14.74 -4.89 -1.17
N TYR A 92 14.32 -3.62 -1.27
CA TYR A 92 13.02 -3.19 -0.79
C TYR A 92 11.89 -3.85 -1.58
N ILE A 93 10.86 -4.29 -0.88
CA ILE A 93 9.67 -4.87 -1.51
C ILE A 93 8.74 -3.72 -1.90
N ASN A 94 8.41 -3.64 -3.18
CA ASN A 94 7.54 -2.61 -3.72
C ASN A 94 6.20 -3.21 -4.15
N TYR A 95 5.12 -2.48 -3.89
CA TYR A 95 3.81 -2.79 -4.42
C TYR A 95 3.42 -1.66 -5.36
N LEU A 96 3.42 -1.94 -6.66
CA LEU A 96 3.21 -0.92 -7.69
C LEU A 96 1.99 -1.26 -8.56
N ALA A 97 1.19 -0.24 -8.85
CA ALA A 97 0.09 -0.36 -9.82
C ALA A 97 0.64 -0.15 -11.25
N GLU A 98 -0.09 -0.62 -12.25
CA GLU A 98 0.28 -0.45 -13.65
C GLU A 98 0.49 1.02 -14.03
N ALA A 99 -0.33 1.91 -13.46
CA ALA A 99 -0.27 3.34 -13.76
C ALA A 99 0.95 4.05 -13.14
N GLU A 100 1.65 3.38 -12.25
CA GLU A 100 2.80 3.98 -11.56
C GLU A 100 4.10 3.74 -12.32
N PRO A 101 5.05 4.69 -12.23
CA PRO A 101 6.41 4.46 -12.77
C PRO A 101 7.03 3.22 -12.11
N ARG A 102 7.70 2.39 -12.91
CA ARG A 102 8.31 1.16 -12.42
C ARG A 102 9.70 1.46 -11.85
N VAL A 103 9.70 2.12 -10.69
CA VAL A 103 10.91 2.44 -9.94
C VAL A 103 10.72 2.13 -8.47
N CYS A 104 11.81 1.81 -7.77
CA CYS A 104 11.75 1.55 -6.33
C CYS A 104 11.26 2.78 -5.58
N LEU A 105 10.27 2.60 -4.72
CA LEU A 105 9.71 3.70 -3.92
C LEU A 105 10.68 4.20 -2.84
N ARG A 106 11.72 3.43 -2.53
CA ARG A 106 12.71 3.77 -1.52
C ARG A 106 13.96 4.43 -2.10
N CYS A 107 14.58 3.80 -3.11
CA CYS A 107 15.86 4.28 -3.67
C CYS A 107 15.75 4.77 -5.11
N GLN A 108 14.58 4.66 -5.72
CA GLN A 108 14.28 5.13 -7.08
C GLN A 108 15.05 4.40 -8.20
N HIS A 109 15.64 3.25 -7.88
CA HIS A 109 16.28 2.42 -8.88
C HIS A 109 15.23 1.76 -9.79
N ALA A 110 15.54 1.62 -11.07
CA ALA A 110 14.59 1.11 -12.06
C ALA A 110 14.62 -0.41 -12.24
N ASP A 111 15.60 -1.10 -11.66
CA ASP A 111 15.74 -2.55 -11.80
C ASP A 111 14.92 -3.26 -10.72
N LEU A 112 13.69 -3.62 -11.06
CA LEU A 112 12.75 -4.33 -10.19
C LEU A 112 12.40 -5.68 -10.80
N HIS A 113 12.30 -6.70 -9.97
CA HIS A 113 11.93 -8.04 -10.40
C HIS A 113 10.84 -8.63 -9.51
N ASP A 114 10.09 -9.58 -10.03
CA ASP A 114 8.98 -10.22 -9.29
C ASP A 114 9.45 -10.80 -7.96
N PHE A 115 8.62 -10.68 -6.92
CA PHE A 115 8.87 -11.26 -5.62
C PHE A 115 7.62 -12.00 -5.10
N PRO A 116 7.72 -13.27 -4.76
CA PRO A 116 8.88 -14.13 -4.97
C PRO A 116 9.17 -14.31 -6.45
N LYS A 117 10.46 -14.58 -6.77
CA LYS A 117 10.90 -14.77 -8.14
C LYS A 117 10.12 -15.94 -8.76
N LYS A 118 9.51 -15.70 -9.92
CA LYS A 118 8.77 -16.74 -10.60
C LYS A 118 9.76 -17.82 -11.06
N LYS A 119 9.45 -19.07 -10.75
CA LYS A 119 10.18 -20.18 -11.33
C LYS A 119 9.82 -20.25 -12.82
N ALA A 120 10.82 -20.24 -13.65
CA ALA A 120 10.64 -20.40 -15.09
C ALA A 120 10.05 -21.78 -15.40
#